data_c4502888365a00b45a58c3f7f8792486
#
_entry.id   c4502888365a00b45a58c3f7f8792486
#
_cell.length_a   1.000
_cell.length_b   1.000
_cell.length_c   1.000
_cell.angle_alpha   90.00
_cell.angle_beta   90.00
_cell.angle_gamma   90.00
#
_symmetry.space_group_name_H-M   'P 1'
#
loop_
_entity.id
_entity.type
_entity.pdbx_description
1 polymer ?
#
loop_
_entity_poly.entity_id
_entity_poly.type
_entity_poly.pdbx_seq_one_letter_code
_entity_poly.pdbx_strand_id
1 'polypeptide(L)'
;DLPKVVETRLKQIDIECTEQIDRFGLIFNAVELERSKPEQTNLALTDLGKMLTLLSPVWRNQLDRKGLKLILDITPDLPKVLSDSEGLELMLTGLIDRNTRGLQTGGELILKLRPAGQRLKLQILTKLATINNLEVSDNISNEEIGPVLSWNPVTGNLQLSQAATQRLLKSLGGRLTNRRDSGITIFFPISELKEFDQLD
;
A
#
# COMPACT_ATOMS: atom_id res chain seq x y z
N ASP A 1 -1.02 16.84 35.87
CA ASP A 1 -0.21 17.05 34.63
C ASP A 1 1.08 16.22 34.74
N LEU A 2 1.30 15.33 33.76
CA LEU A 2 2.52 14.54 33.68
C LEU A 2 3.72 15.45 33.35
N PRO A 3 4.90 15.24 33.95
CA PRO A 3 6.11 15.95 33.56
C PRO A 3 6.40 15.76 32.06
N LYS A 4 6.76 16.82 31.34
CA LYS A 4 7.04 16.79 29.88
C LYS A 4 7.98 15.66 29.45
N VAL A 5 8.95 15.29 30.30
CA VAL A 5 9.87 14.18 30.05
C VAL A 5 9.14 12.83 30.00
N VAL A 6 8.15 12.63 30.86
CA VAL A 6 7.35 11.39 30.90
C VAL A 6 6.45 11.33 29.67
N GLU A 7 5.83 12.44 29.28
CA GLU A 7 5.00 12.53 28.10
C GLU A 7 5.80 12.21 26.82
N THR A 8 7.02 12.75 26.72
CA THR A 8 7.91 12.47 25.59
C THR A 8 8.30 11.00 25.54
N ARG A 9 8.61 10.39 26.68
CA ARG A 9 8.95 8.96 26.75
C ARG A 9 7.77 8.06 26.43
N LEU A 10 6.57 8.39 26.87
CA LEU A 10 5.35 7.65 26.52
C LEU A 10 5.07 7.70 25.02
N LYS A 11 5.23 8.86 24.39
CA LYS A 11 5.13 8.99 22.92
C LYS A 11 6.18 8.15 22.20
N GLN A 12 7.42 8.12 22.72
CA GLN A 12 8.47 7.29 22.13
C GLN A 12 8.13 5.79 22.23
N ILE A 13 7.65 5.33 23.39
CA ILE A 13 7.22 3.95 23.59
C ILE A 13 6.05 3.60 22.66
N ASP A 14 5.07 4.49 22.50
CA ASP A 14 3.94 4.28 21.60
C ASP A 14 4.40 4.10 20.14
N ILE A 15 5.34 4.92 19.69
CA ILE A 15 5.97 4.80 18.37
C ILE A 15 6.67 3.45 18.22
N GLU A 16 7.52 3.08 19.19
CA GLU A 16 8.26 1.81 19.16
C GLU A 16 7.34 0.60 19.19
N CYS A 17 6.28 0.62 19.98
CA CYS A 17 5.27 -0.44 20.01
C CYS A 17 4.54 -0.56 18.67
N THR A 18 4.16 0.56 18.08
CA THR A 18 3.50 0.58 16.76
C THR A 18 4.42 0.01 15.69
N GLU A 19 5.69 0.39 15.67
CA GLU A 19 6.68 -0.16 14.74
C GLU A 19 6.89 -1.68 14.92
N GLN A 20 6.86 -2.18 16.15
CA GLN A 20 6.97 -3.62 16.40
C GLN A 20 5.73 -4.38 15.89
N ILE A 21 4.53 -3.85 16.11
CA ILE A 21 3.28 -4.43 15.61
C ILE A 21 3.32 -4.48 14.08
N ASP A 22 3.75 -3.42 13.42
CA ASP A 22 3.89 -3.35 11.96
C ASP A 22 4.89 -4.40 11.43
N ARG A 23 6.01 -4.61 12.15
CA ARG A 23 7.01 -5.64 11.83
C ARG A 23 6.44 -7.05 11.95
N PHE A 24 5.67 -7.33 13.00
CA PHE A 24 4.98 -8.61 13.16
C PHE A 24 3.95 -8.83 12.04
N GLY A 25 3.19 -7.81 11.68
CA GLY A 25 2.25 -7.85 10.56
C GLY A 25 2.94 -8.21 9.24
N LEU A 26 4.10 -7.63 8.96
CA LEU A 26 4.90 -7.96 7.77
C LEU A 26 5.38 -9.41 7.77
N ILE A 27 5.86 -9.92 8.93
CA ILE A 27 6.32 -11.31 9.05
C ILE A 27 5.14 -12.27 8.85
N PHE A 28 3.98 -11.95 9.42
CA PHE A 28 2.77 -12.76 9.26
C PHE A 28 2.33 -12.82 7.81
N ASN A 29 2.30 -11.69 7.11
CA ASN A 29 1.99 -11.62 5.68
C ASN A 29 2.99 -12.38 4.82
N ALA A 30 4.28 -12.35 5.19
CA ALA A 30 5.31 -13.11 4.51
C ALA A 30 5.10 -14.62 4.64
N VAL A 31 4.76 -15.09 5.84
CA VAL A 31 4.48 -16.50 6.12
C VAL A 31 3.20 -16.96 5.40
N GLU A 32 2.16 -16.16 5.41
CA GLU A 32 0.92 -16.45 4.67
C GLU A 32 1.17 -16.52 3.16
N LEU A 33 2.00 -15.65 2.60
CA LEU A 33 2.40 -15.70 1.20
C LEU A 33 3.18 -16.98 0.83
N GLU A 34 4.03 -17.48 1.72
CA GLU A 34 4.74 -18.74 1.50
C GLU A 34 3.80 -19.97 1.61
N ARG A 35 2.77 -19.87 2.44
CA ARG A 35 1.77 -20.93 2.67
C ARG A 35 0.68 -20.96 1.62
N SER A 36 0.29 -19.82 1.11
CA SER A 36 -0.80 -19.69 0.14
C SER A 36 -0.39 -20.31 -1.19
N LYS A 37 -0.96 -21.48 -1.50
CA LYS A 37 -0.90 -22.02 -2.86
C LYS A 37 -1.65 -21.03 -3.77
N PRO A 38 -1.14 -20.77 -5.00
CA PRO A 38 -1.77 -19.84 -5.95
C PRO A 38 -3.24 -20.15 -6.29
N GLU A 39 -3.72 -21.33 -5.93
CA GLU A 39 -5.05 -21.85 -6.25
C GLU A 39 -6.14 -21.46 -5.22
N GLN A 40 -5.81 -20.76 -4.13
CA GLN A 40 -6.77 -20.47 -3.04
C GLN A 40 -7.19 -18.99 -2.93
N THR A 41 -6.85 -18.14 -3.90
CA THR A 41 -7.38 -16.77 -3.92
C THR A 41 -8.83 -16.78 -4.35
N ASN A 42 -9.74 -16.42 -3.44
CA ASN A 42 -11.17 -16.24 -3.72
C ASN A 42 -11.38 -14.93 -4.48
N LEU A 43 -11.07 -14.94 -5.78
CA LEU A 43 -11.29 -13.77 -6.61
C LEU A 43 -12.80 -13.52 -6.78
N ALA A 44 -13.24 -12.33 -6.38
CA ALA A 44 -14.60 -11.85 -6.51
C ALA A 44 -14.63 -10.50 -7.24
N LEU A 45 -15.83 -10.14 -7.75
CA LEU A 45 -16.03 -8.82 -8.33
C LEU A 45 -15.87 -7.73 -7.28
N THR A 46 -14.79 -6.99 -7.35
CA THR A 46 -14.41 -5.95 -6.40
C THR A 46 -14.53 -4.57 -7.01
N ASP A 47 -15.26 -3.69 -6.34
CA ASP A 47 -15.31 -2.25 -6.64
C ASP A 47 -14.15 -1.54 -5.94
N LEU A 48 -13.07 -1.29 -6.69
CA LEU A 48 -11.86 -0.66 -6.14
C LEU A 48 -12.12 0.77 -5.65
N GLY A 49 -12.95 1.52 -6.33
CA GLY A 49 -13.27 2.90 -5.93
C GLY A 49 -13.96 2.96 -4.58
N LYS A 50 -14.96 2.11 -4.40
CA LYS A 50 -15.70 1.98 -3.14
C LYS A 50 -14.80 1.47 -2.02
N MET A 51 -13.98 0.47 -2.30
CA MET A 51 -13.04 -0.09 -1.33
C MET A 51 -12.03 0.96 -0.82
N LEU A 52 -11.37 1.70 -1.73
CA LEU A 52 -10.43 2.76 -1.35
C LEU A 52 -11.11 3.86 -0.53
N THR A 53 -12.35 4.20 -0.87
CA THR A 53 -13.15 5.19 -0.13
C THR A 53 -13.46 4.72 1.28
N LEU A 54 -13.85 3.45 1.45
CA LEU A 54 -14.17 2.86 2.75
C LEU A 54 -12.94 2.73 3.67
N LEU A 55 -11.76 2.42 3.11
CA LEU A 55 -10.52 2.28 3.86
C LEU A 55 -9.84 3.63 4.16
N SER A 56 -10.17 4.66 3.40
CA SER A 56 -9.51 5.97 3.52
C SER A 56 -9.55 6.60 4.92
N PRO A 57 -10.60 6.48 5.75
CA PRO A 57 -10.59 7.04 7.10
C PRO A 57 -9.52 6.40 8.01
N VAL A 58 -9.32 5.08 7.88
CA VAL A 58 -8.29 4.36 8.65
C VAL A 58 -6.91 4.85 8.25
N TRP A 59 -6.63 4.93 6.96
CA TRP A 59 -5.35 5.42 6.43
C TRP A 59 -5.10 6.90 6.76
N ARG A 60 -6.15 7.76 6.73
CA ARG A 60 -6.03 9.16 7.15
C ARG A 60 -5.60 9.27 8.60
N ASN A 61 -6.25 8.54 9.50
CA ASN A 61 -5.89 8.55 10.92
C ASN A 61 -4.44 8.13 11.16
N GLN A 62 -3.93 7.13 10.42
CA GLN A 62 -2.54 6.70 10.52
C GLN A 62 -1.58 7.78 10.00
N LEU A 63 -1.90 8.40 8.87
CA LEU A 63 -1.06 9.42 8.24
C LEU A 63 -1.07 10.73 9.01
N ASP A 64 -2.22 11.13 9.54
CA ASP A 64 -2.36 12.34 10.38
C ASP A 64 -1.49 12.26 11.65
N ARG A 65 -1.36 11.09 12.25
CA ARG A 65 -0.44 10.86 13.39
C ARG A 65 1.03 11.10 13.02
N LYS A 66 1.39 10.87 11.76
CA LYS A 66 2.72 11.13 11.21
C LYS A 66 2.86 12.55 10.63
N GLY A 67 1.81 13.38 10.75
CA GLY A 67 1.76 14.72 10.14
C GLY A 67 1.72 14.68 8.60
N LEU A 68 1.23 13.60 8.01
CA LEU A 68 1.11 13.41 6.57
C LEU A 68 -0.35 13.55 6.13
N LYS A 69 -0.57 13.94 4.87
CA LYS A 69 -1.90 14.13 4.31
C LYS A 69 -2.23 13.07 3.26
N LEU A 70 -3.44 12.49 3.33
CA LEU A 70 -3.97 11.59 2.31
C LEU A 70 -4.88 12.34 1.33
N ILE A 71 -4.59 12.21 0.05
CA ILE A 71 -5.42 12.71 -1.05
C ILE A 71 -5.94 11.54 -1.87
N LEU A 72 -7.26 11.44 -2.02
CA LEU A 72 -7.91 10.48 -2.92
C LEU A 72 -8.36 11.21 -4.18
N ASP A 73 -7.98 10.66 -5.33
CA ASP A 73 -8.36 11.14 -6.66
C ASP A 73 -8.91 9.95 -7.46
N ILE A 74 -10.21 9.67 -7.25
CA ILE A 74 -10.90 8.50 -7.80
C ILE A 74 -11.90 8.98 -8.85
N THR A 75 -11.80 8.43 -10.07
CA THR A 75 -12.84 8.64 -11.11
C THR A 75 -14.15 7.99 -10.65
N PRO A 76 -15.29 8.66 -10.76
CA PRO A 76 -16.59 8.04 -10.48
C PRO A 76 -16.91 6.92 -11.48
N ASP A 77 -17.85 6.07 -11.12
CA ASP A 77 -18.46 5.04 -11.98
C ASP A 77 -17.44 4.12 -12.69
N LEU A 78 -16.45 3.66 -11.93
CA LEU A 78 -15.45 2.75 -12.44
C LEU A 78 -15.99 1.31 -12.50
N PRO A 79 -15.60 0.54 -13.53
CA PRO A 79 -15.96 -0.87 -13.62
C PRO A 79 -15.30 -1.68 -12.49
N LYS A 80 -15.93 -2.81 -12.15
CA LYS A 80 -15.39 -3.74 -11.17
C LYS A 80 -14.21 -4.54 -11.74
N VAL A 81 -13.34 -5.00 -10.86
CA VAL A 81 -12.22 -5.89 -11.19
C VAL A 81 -12.39 -7.22 -10.49
N LEU A 82 -11.72 -8.25 -10.98
CA LEU A 82 -11.68 -9.54 -10.30
C LEU A 82 -10.49 -9.54 -9.33
N SER A 83 -10.79 -9.53 -8.03
CA SER A 83 -9.76 -9.51 -6.98
C SER A 83 -10.27 -10.12 -5.68
N ASP A 84 -9.34 -10.47 -4.79
CA ASP A 84 -9.64 -10.76 -3.39
C ASP A 84 -9.58 -9.46 -2.59
N SER A 85 -10.72 -9.01 -2.06
CA SER A 85 -10.84 -7.73 -1.36
C SER A 85 -10.03 -7.68 -0.08
N GLU A 86 -9.99 -8.78 0.70
CA GLU A 86 -9.25 -8.83 1.97
C GLU A 86 -7.74 -8.82 1.74
N GLY A 87 -7.27 -9.66 0.83
CA GLY A 87 -5.86 -9.67 0.46
C GLY A 87 -5.40 -8.35 -0.16
N LEU A 88 -6.28 -7.70 -0.93
CA LEU A 88 -5.97 -6.40 -1.55
C LEU A 88 -5.92 -5.26 -0.52
N GLU A 89 -6.84 -5.24 0.46
CA GLU A 89 -6.82 -4.30 1.59
C GLU A 89 -5.49 -4.38 2.35
N LEU A 90 -5.12 -5.59 2.75
CA LEU A 90 -3.90 -5.86 3.49
C LEU A 90 -2.65 -5.40 2.71
N MET A 91 -2.62 -5.71 1.42
CA MET A 91 -1.54 -5.33 0.55
C MET A 91 -1.45 -3.81 0.34
N LEU A 92 -2.57 -3.14 0.09
CA LEU A 92 -2.59 -1.69 -0.10
C LEU A 92 -2.17 -0.96 1.18
N THR A 93 -2.62 -1.43 2.35
CA THR A 93 -2.20 -0.89 3.65
C THR A 93 -0.68 -1.02 3.83
N GLY A 94 -0.10 -2.17 3.51
CA GLY A 94 1.34 -2.38 3.54
C GLY A 94 2.12 -1.49 2.56
N LEU A 95 1.59 -1.28 1.34
CA LEU A 95 2.20 -0.38 0.36
C LEU A 95 2.13 1.08 0.79
N ILE A 96 1.02 1.52 1.38
CA ILE A 96 0.85 2.87 1.93
C ILE A 96 1.85 3.11 3.04
N ASP A 97 1.93 2.20 4.00
CA ASP A 97 2.89 2.32 5.11
C ASP A 97 4.33 2.37 4.58
N ARG A 98 4.71 1.48 3.68
CA ARG A 98 6.03 1.47 3.05
C ARG A 98 6.38 2.81 2.37
N ASN A 99 5.46 3.37 1.58
CA ASN A 99 5.71 4.61 0.83
C ASN A 99 5.72 5.86 1.71
N THR A 100 5.18 5.78 2.92
CA THR A 100 5.07 6.93 3.83
C THR A 100 6.14 6.96 4.92
N ARG A 101 6.89 5.85 5.13
CA ARG A 101 7.93 5.77 6.18
C ARG A 101 9.05 6.80 6.04
N GLY A 102 9.43 7.14 4.82
CA GLY A 102 10.49 8.12 4.54
C GLY A 102 10.00 9.56 4.36
N LEU A 103 8.69 9.80 4.46
CA LEU A 103 8.14 11.13 4.27
C LEU A 103 8.27 11.97 5.54
N GLN A 104 8.71 13.21 5.35
CA GLN A 104 8.74 14.20 6.44
C GLN A 104 7.32 14.75 6.70
N THR A 105 7.11 15.27 7.90
CA THR A 105 5.89 16.00 8.29
C THR A 105 5.52 17.06 7.24
N GLY A 106 4.25 17.11 6.87
CA GLY A 106 3.75 17.97 5.80
C GLY A 106 3.77 17.34 4.41
N GLY A 107 4.32 16.12 4.27
CA GLY A 107 4.24 15.36 3.02
C GLY A 107 2.84 14.88 2.68
N GLU A 108 2.61 14.58 1.40
CA GLU A 108 1.32 14.11 0.90
C GLU A 108 1.45 12.74 0.25
N LEU A 109 0.50 11.85 0.56
CA LEU A 109 0.25 10.61 -0.16
C LEU A 109 -0.99 10.78 -1.04
N ILE A 110 -0.86 10.49 -2.32
CA ILE A 110 -1.93 10.63 -3.30
C ILE A 110 -2.25 9.27 -3.89
N LEU A 111 -3.49 8.83 -3.72
CA LEU A 111 -4.04 7.64 -4.37
C LEU A 111 -4.87 8.08 -5.56
N LYS A 112 -4.46 7.72 -6.78
CA LYS A 112 -5.20 8.01 -8.01
C LYS A 112 -5.73 6.73 -8.62
N LEU A 113 -7.04 6.65 -8.85
CA LEU A 113 -7.69 5.54 -9.54
C LEU A 113 -8.36 6.04 -10.82
N ARG A 114 -7.91 5.53 -11.96
CA ARG A 114 -8.34 5.97 -13.29
C ARG A 114 -8.56 4.79 -14.23
N PRO A 115 -9.46 4.90 -15.20
CA PRO A 115 -9.53 3.94 -16.29
C PRO A 115 -8.28 4.05 -17.18
N ALA A 116 -7.83 2.93 -17.74
CA ALA A 116 -6.69 2.82 -18.63
C ALA A 116 -6.92 1.72 -19.69
N GLY A 117 -7.76 1.99 -20.68
CA GLY A 117 -8.26 1.00 -21.63
C GLY A 117 -9.04 -0.10 -20.91
N GLN A 118 -8.72 -1.35 -21.17
CA GLN A 118 -9.33 -2.54 -20.55
C GLN A 118 -8.82 -2.81 -19.11
N ARG A 119 -8.34 -1.78 -18.42
CA ARG A 119 -7.76 -1.91 -17.06
C ARG A 119 -8.12 -0.70 -16.21
N LEU A 120 -8.11 -0.89 -14.91
CA LEU A 120 -8.02 0.20 -13.95
C LEU A 120 -6.56 0.41 -13.57
N LYS A 121 -6.16 1.66 -13.50
CA LYS A 121 -4.83 2.11 -13.09
C LYS A 121 -4.93 2.75 -11.71
N LEU A 122 -4.35 2.09 -10.72
CA LEU A 122 -4.14 2.64 -9.38
C LEU A 122 -2.70 3.15 -9.28
N GLN A 123 -2.54 4.41 -8.89
CA GLN A 123 -1.24 5.03 -8.64
C GLN A 123 -1.15 5.44 -7.17
N ILE A 124 -0.05 5.10 -6.54
CA ILE A 124 0.33 5.52 -5.19
C ILE A 124 1.52 6.47 -5.37
N LEU A 125 1.28 7.76 -5.16
CA LEU A 125 2.25 8.83 -5.39
C LEU A 125 2.55 9.51 -4.07
N THR A 126 3.80 9.94 -3.88
CA THR A 126 4.22 10.72 -2.73
C THR A 126 4.71 12.09 -3.19
N LYS A 127 4.35 13.13 -2.43
CA LYS A 127 4.91 14.47 -2.59
C LYS A 127 5.58 14.88 -1.29
N LEU A 128 6.81 15.36 -1.41
CA LEU A 128 7.52 15.98 -0.30
C LEU A 128 6.93 17.37 -0.02
N ALA A 129 6.84 17.75 1.25
CA ALA A 129 6.64 19.13 1.59
C ALA A 129 7.82 19.94 1.03
N THR A 130 7.52 20.99 0.26
CA THR A 130 8.54 21.79 -0.43
C THR A 130 9.40 22.55 0.56
N ILE A 131 10.45 21.93 1.06
CA ILE A 131 11.57 22.61 1.71
C ILE A 131 12.83 21.94 1.18
N ASN A 132 13.48 22.62 0.24
CA ASN A 132 14.81 22.32 -0.34
C ASN A 132 14.99 20.97 -1.01
N ASN A 133 15.24 21.04 -2.32
CA ASN A 133 15.73 20.01 -3.23
C ASN A 133 16.90 19.21 -2.65
N LEU A 134 16.60 18.27 -1.78
CA LEU A 134 17.46 17.12 -1.53
C LEU A 134 16.74 15.93 -2.15
N GLU A 135 17.17 15.60 -3.36
CA GLU A 135 16.86 14.33 -3.99
C GLU A 135 17.25 13.22 -3.01
N VAL A 136 16.24 12.66 -2.35
CA VAL A 136 16.44 11.40 -1.62
C VAL A 136 16.62 10.35 -2.70
N SER A 137 17.85 10.08 -3.01
CA SER A 137 18.25 9.00 -3.90
C SER A 137 17.72 7.68 -3.35
N ASP A 138 16.69 7.14 -3.99
CA ASP A 138 16.15 5.78 -3.75
C ASP A 138 17.15 4.66 -4.14
N ASN A 139 18.44 4.96 -4.18
CA ASN A 139 19.51 4.01 -4.49
C ASN A 139 20.09 3.29 -3.26
N ILE A 140 19.34 3.21 -2.17
CA ILE A 140 19.71 2.33 -1.08
C ILE A 140 19.24 0.93 -1.45
N SER A 141 20.20 0.10 -1.87
CA SER A 141 19.95 -1.30 -2.14
C SER A 141 19.44 -1.99 -0.87
N ASN A 142 18.17 -2.35 -0.87
CA ASN A 142 17.61 -3.19 0.17
C ASN A 142 18.25 -4.58 0.06
N GLU A 143 18.73 -5.10 1.18
CA GLU A 143 19.27 -6.45 1.24
C GLU A 143 18.09 -7.45 1.28
N GLU A 144 18.07 -8.41 0.35
CA GLU A 144 17.07 -9.46 0.35
C GLU A 144 17.40 -10.49 1.45
N ILE A 145 16.47 -10.63 2.41
CA ILE A 145 16.52 -11.67 3.43
C ILE A 145 15.58 -12.79 3.02
N GLY A 146 16.06 -13.69 2.17
CA GLY A 146 15.26 -14.78 1.60
C GLY A 146 14.27 -14.29 0.52
N PRO A 147 13.37 -15.18 0.06
CA PRO A 147 12.55 -14.94 -1.14
C PRO A 147 11.40 -13.94 -0.92
N VAL A 148 11.06 -13.63 0.31
CA VAL A 148 9.85 -12.86 0.66
C VAL A 148 10.16 -11.53 1.30
N LEU A 149 11.21 -11.44 2.11
CA LEU A 149 11.56 -10.26 2.89
C LEU A 149 12.81 -9.56 2.34
N SER A 150 12.82 -8.25 2.43
CA SER A 150 14.00 -7.42 2.25
C SER A 150 14.19 -6.51 3.46
N TRP A 151 15.43 -6.22 3.77
CA TRP A 151 15.82 -5.35 4.86
C TRP A 151 16.44 -4.06 4.32
N ASN A 152 16.03 -2.95 4.88
CA ASN A 152 16.63 -1.67 4.58
C ASN A 152 17.66 -1.34 5.65
N PRO A 153 18.98 -1.36 5.34
CA PRO A 153 20.04 -1.16 6.34
C PRO A 153 20.06 0.25 6.95
N VAL A 154 19.51 1.25 6.25
CA VAL A 154 19.49 2.63 6.73
C VAL A 154 18.38 2.86 7.74
N THR A 155 17.20 2.31 7.50
CA THR A 155 16.04 2.47 8.39
C THR A 155 15.88 1.33 9.38
N GLY A 156 16.63 0.22 9.22
CA GLY A 156 16.48 -0.99 10.01
C GLY A 156 15.13 -1.70 9.82
N ASN A 157 14.39 -1.38 8.78
CA ASN A 157 13.04 -1.87 8.56
C ASN A 157 13.01 -3.11 7.67
N LEU A 158 12.21 -4.10 8.08
CA LEU A 158 11.81 -5.23 7.25
C LEU A 158 10.65 -4.83 6.35
N GLN A 159 10.67 -5.28 5.11
CA GLN A 159 9.60 -5.05 4.12
C GLN A 159 9.49 -6.25 3.19
N LEU A 160 8.37 -6.37 2.47
CA LEU A 160 8.25 -7.38 1.42
C LEU A 160 9.26 -7.11 0.31
N SER A 161 9.94 -8.16 -0.17
CA SER A 161 10.79 -8.05 -1.34
C SER A 161 9.98 -7.60 -2.56
N GLN A 162 10.62 -7.00 -3.53
CA GLN A 162 9.94 -6.58 -4.76
C GLN A 162 9.31 -7.79 -5.48
N ALA A 163 9.99 -8.93 -5.49
CA ALA A 163 9.50 -10.16 -6.09
C ALA A 163 8.26 -10.70 -5.35
N ALA A 164 8.25 -10.68 -4.01
CA ALA A 164 7.10 -11.08 -3.21
C ALA A 164 5.90 -10.14 -3.43
N THR A 165 6.15 -8.84 -3.45
CA THR A 165 5.12 -7.82 -3.75
C THR A 165 4.49 -8.04 -5.13
N GLN A 166 5.30 -8.34 -6.16
CA GLN A 166 4.79 -8.63 -7.51
C GLN A 166 3.99 -9.93 -7.56
N ARG A 167 4.45 -10.99 -6.88
CA ARG A 167 3.73 -12.28 -6.80
C ARG A 167 2.38 -12.13 -6.12
N LEU A 168 2.34 -11.44 -4.98
CA LEU A 168 1.10 -11.19 -4.26
C LEU A 168 0.12 -10.37 -5.09
N LEU A 169 0.57 -9.28 -5.70
CA LEU A 169 -0.29 -8.50 -6.59
C LEU A 169 -0.83 -9.31 -7.75
N LYS A 170 -0.01 -10.18 -8.32
CA LYS A 170 -0.44 -11.06 -9.41
C LYS A 170 -1.51 -12.04 -8.95
N SER A 171 -1.39 -12.63 -7.75
CA SER A 171 -2.43 -13.52 -7.20
C SER A 171 -3.73 -12.77 -6.89
N LEU A 172 -3.65 -11.48 -6.57
CA LEU A 172 -4.80 -10.60 -6.37
C LEU A 172 -5.37 -9.98 -7.67
N GLY A 173 -4.95 -10.49 -8.84
CA GLY A 173 -5.40 -9.99 -10.14
C GLY A 173 -4.74 -8.70 -10.60
N GLY A 174 -3.80 -8.14 -9.85
CA GLY A 174 -3.10 -6.90 -10.18
C GLY A 174 -1.74 -7.14 -10.85
N ARG A 175 -1.25 -6.12 -11.56
CA ARG A 175 0.11 -6.10 -12.13
C ARG A 175 0.83 -4.82 -11.71
N LEU A 176 1.93 -4.98 -10.99
CA LEU A 176 2.80 -3.88 -10.57
C LEU A 176 3.67 -3.40 -11.73
N THR A 177 3.76 -2.08 -11.86
CA THR A 177 4.73 -1.43 -12.74
C THR A 177 5.41 -0.31 -11.96
N ASN A 178 6.71 -0.41 -11.77
CA ASN A 178 7.50 0.63 -11.12
C ASN A 178 7.94 1.65 -12.18
N ARG A 179 7.61 2.93 -12.01
CA ARG A 179 8.21 4.03 -12.76
C ARG A 179 9.21 4.72 -11.85
N ARG A 180 10.42 4.98 -12.36
CA ARG A 180 11.54 5.52 -11.59
C ARG A 180 11.26 6.86 -10.89
N ASP A 181 10.29 7.67 -11.38
CA ASP A 181 10.11 9.06 -10.90
C ASP A 181 8.73 9.38 -10.30
N SER A 182 7.82 8.42 -10.14
CA SER A 182 6.43 8.78 -9.80
C SER A 182 5.67 7.81 -8.89
N GLY A 183 6.38 6.99 -8.12
CA GLY A 183 5.72 6.08 -7.19
C GLY A 183 5.29 4.75 -7.82
N ILE A 184 4.35 4.08 -7.17
CA ILE A 184 3.88 2.74 -7.53
C ILE A 184 2.66 2.86 -8.44
N THR A 185 2.65 2.09 -9.53
CA THR A 185 1.49 1.95 -10.41
C THR A 185 1.07 0.49 -10.48
N ILE A 186 -0.22 0.23 -10.25
CA ILE A 186 -0.83 -1.10 -10.30
C ILE A 186 -1.94 -1.08 -11.34
N PHE A 187 -1.96 -2.08 -12.21
CA PHE A 187 -3.01 -2.28 -13.19
C PHE A 187 -3.86 -3.49 -12.82
N PHE A 188 -5.17 -3.32 -12.80
CA PHE A 188 -6.15 -4.39 -12.62
C PHE A 188 -6.96 -4.56 -13.90
N PRO A 189 -7.09 -5.76 -14.47
CA PRO A 189 -7.96 -5.99 -15.61
C PRO A 189 -9.42 -5.77 -15.19
N ILE A 190 -10.17 -5.11 -16.06
CA ILE A 190 -11.60 -4.92 -15.88
C ILE A 190 -12.29 -6.26 -16.08
N SER A 191 -13.23 -6.61 -15.20
CA SER A 191 -14.09 -7.77 -15.42
C SER A 191 -15.20 -7.37 -16.37
N GLU A 192 -15.12 -7.81 -17.62
CA GLU A 192 -16.24 -7.78 -18.55
C GLU A 192 -17.20 -8.93 -18.20
N LEU A 193 -17.97 -8.81 -17.13
CA LEU A 193 -19.22 -9.56 -17.06
C LEU A 193 -20.18 -8.85 -18.02
N LYS A 194 -20.36 -9.40 -19.21
CA LYS A 194 -21.57 -9.17 -19.99
C LYS A 194 -22.73 -9.52 -19.05
N GLU A 195 -23.54 -8.53 -18.70
CA GLU A 195 -24.87 -8.79 -18.20
C GLU A 195 -25.51 -9.70 -19.26
N PHE A 196 -25.66 -10.98 -18.93
CA PHE A 196 -26.60 -11.82 -19.60
C PHE A 196 -27.96 -11.23 -19.20
N ASP A 197 -28.45 -10.33 -20.05
CA ASP A 197 -29.88 -10.00 -20.09
C ASP A 197 -30.61 -11.33 -20.00
N GLN A 198 -31.31 -11.53 -18.91
CA GLN A 198 -32.35 -12.53 -18.82
C GLN A 198 -33.41 -12.14 -19.86
N LEU A 199 -33.29 -12.69 -21.04
CA LEU A 199 -34.40 -12.79 -21.96
C LEU A 199 -35.34 -13.86 -21.42
N ASP A 200 -36.54 -13.43 -21.13
CA ASP A 200 -37.76 -14.14 -20.75
C ASP A 200 -37.95 -15.56 -21.32
#